data_57512440159e61b4847f115e5f03fded
#
_entry.id   57512440159e61b4847f115e5f03fded
#
_cell.length_a   1.000
_cell.length_b   1.000
_cell.length_c   1.000
_cell.angle_alpha   90.00
_cell.angle_beta   90.00
_cell.angle_gamma   90.00
#
_symmetry.space_group_name_H-M   'P 1'
#
loop_
_entity.id
_entity.type
_entity.pdbx_description
1 polymer ?
#
loop_
_entity_poly.entity_id
_entity_poly.type
_entity_poly.pdbx_seq_one_letter_code
_entity_poly.pdbx_strand_id
1 'polypeptide(L)'
;MAMLQKTYNNNPFGLLLGISGYSLFVFLDTIIKKYLVQQYPIFEITFFICLFSFIPILTTLAVVGNWNKLVNNKIHIQILRGILAIICGSLIINSFRYHALFEIYPVLFATPLILTTLSYFVLKEKVSILRWSVVLIGF
;
A
#
# COMPACT_ATOMS: atom_id res chain seq x y z
N MET A 1 -7.17 -10.89 -24.99
CA MET A 1 -6.61 -11.66 -23.86
C MET A 1 -5.23 -12.25 -24.14
N ALA A 2 -4.78 -12.42 -25.37
CA ALA A 2 -3.47 -13.02 -25.72
C ALA A 2 -2.27 -12.05 -25.65
N MET A 3 -2.47 -10.75 -25.57
CA MET A 3 -1.37 -9.76 -25.55
C MET A 3 -0.79 -9.47 -24.16
N LEU A 4 -1.44 -9.87 -23.06
CA LEU A 4 -0.93 -9.66 -21.70
C LEU A 4 -0.04 -10.80 -21.19
N GLN A 5 0.13 -11.86 -21.95
CA GLN A 5 0.92 -13.03 -21.56
C GLN A 5 2.38 -12.98 -22.00
N LYS A 6 2.79 -11.94 -22.76
CA LYS A 6 4.09 -11.94 -23.44
C LYS A 6 5.22 -11.17 -22.74
N THR A 7 5.04 -10.69 -21.53
CA THR A 7 6.13 -9.98 -20.85
C THR A 7 6.24 -10.36 -19.37
N TYR A 8 6.22 -11.65 -19.08
CA TYR A 8 6.84 -12.15 -17.86
C TYR A 8 8.35 -12.28 -18.12
N ASN A 9 8.96 -11.15 -18.39
CA ASN A 9 10.40 -11.05 -18.33
C ASN A 9 10.75 -11.14 -16.84
N ASN A 10 11.44 -12.20 -16.44
CA ASN A 10 12.08 -12.31 -15.14
C ASN A 10 13.13 -11.19 -15.06
N ASN A 11 12.70 -9.98 -14.74
CA ASN A 11 13.59 -8.86 -14.47
C ASN A 11 14.01 -8.95 -12.99
N PRO A 12 15.17 -9.53 -12.69
CA PRO A 12 15.69 -9.61 -11.33
C PRO A 12 15.84 -8.22 -10.72
N PHE A 13 16.02 -7.20 -11.54
CA PHE A 13 16.08 -5.81 -11.14
C PHE A 13 14.74 -5.30 -10.56
N GLY A 14 13.60 -5.65 -11.15
CA GLY A 14 12.29 -5.29 -10.62
C GLY A 14 12.01 -5.94 -9.24
N LEU A 15 12.45 -7.19 -9.08
CA LEU A 15 12.34 -7.91 -7.82
C LEU A 15 13.23 -7.27 -6.73
N LEU A 16 14.47 -6.92 -7.06
CA LEU A 16 15.38 -6.23 -6.15
C LEU A 16 14.84 -4.87 -5.72
N LEU A 17 14.28 -4.09 -6.67
CA LEU A 17 13.63 -2.81 -6.35
C LEU A 17 12.42 -2.99 -5.43
N GLY A 18 11.63 -4.02 -5.64
CA GLY A 18 10.48 -4.33 -4.77
C GLY A 18 10.92 -4.67 -3.35
N ILE A 19 11.93 -5.55 -3.20
CA ILE A 19 12.46 -5.94 -1.89
C ILE A 19 13.09 -4.74 -1.18
N SER A 20 13.91 -3.95 -1.87
CA SER A 20 14.55 -2.77 -1.27
C SER A 20 13.52 -1.72 -0.85
N GLY A 21 12.51 -1.45 -1.69
CA GLY A 21 11.44 -0.51 -1.37
C GLY A 21 10.63 -0.95 -0.14
N TYR A 22 10.29 -2.24 -0.08
CA TYR A 22 9.59 -2.79 1.08
C TYR A 22 10.43 -2.76 2.35
N SER A 23 11.73 -3.08 2.25
CA SER A 23 12.66 -3.01 3.39
C SER A 23 12.78 -1.59 3.95
N LEU A 24 12.84 -0.58 3.07
CA LEU A 24 12.84 0.83 3.47
C LEU A 24 11.53 1.22 4.16
N PHE A 25 10.40 0.71 3.67
CA PHE A 25 9.10 0.96 4.28
C PHE A 25 9.03 0.40 5.72
N VAL A 26 9.48 -0.85 5.93
CA VAL A 26 9.55 -1.46 7.27
C VAL A 26 10.50 -0.71 8.20
N PHE A 27 11.60 -0.21 7.65
CA PHE A 27 12.56 0.59 8.42
C PHE A 27 11.94 1.92 8.87
N LEU A 28 11.19 2.60 8.01
CA LEU A 28 10.44 3.81 8.35
C LEU A 28 9.40 3.55 9.45
N ASP A 29 8.63 2.47 9.36
CA ASP A 29 7.66 2.09 10.38
C ASP A 29 8.34 1.85 11.74
N THR A 30 9.53 1.26 11.73
CA THR A 30 10.32 1.05 12.96
C THR A 30 10.73 2.38 13.59
N ILE A 31 11.15 3.36 12.78
CA ILE A 31 11.49 4.71 13.24
C ILE A 31 10.25 5.41 13.80
N ILE A 32 9.14 5.37 13.06
CA ILE A 32 7.87 5.97 13.48
C ILE A 32 7.46 5.41 14.84
N LYS A 33 7.48 4.08 14.99
CA LYS A 33 7.13 3.42 16.25
C LYS A 33 8.05 3.83 17.39
N LYS A 34 9.37 3.82 17.15
CA LYS A 34 10.35 4.02 18.22
C LYS A 34 10.41 5.47 18.70
N TYR A 35 10.31 6.44 17.80
CA TYR A 35 10.59 7.84 18.11
C TYR A 35 9.38 8.75 18.06
N LEU A 36 8.40 8.50 17.17
CA LEU A 36 7.31 9.43 16.95
C LEU A 36 6.04 9.07 17.73
N VAL A 37 5.62 7.83 17.69
CA VAL A 37 4.31 7.41 18.22
C VAL A 37 4.18 7.64 19.73
N GLN A 38 5.30 7.62 20.46
CA GLN A 38 5.29 7.85 21.91
C GLN A 38 5.31 9.33 22.28
N GLN A 39 5.81 10.21 21.40
CA GLN A 39 6.03 11.61 21.70
C GLN A 39 4.98 12.54 21.08
N TYR A 40 4.42 12.17 19.93
CA TYR A 40 3.53 13.03 19.16
C TYR A 40 2.12 12.45 19.02
N PRO A 41 1.09 13.30 18.88
CA PRO A 41 -0.25 12.85 18.59
C PRO A 41 -0.34 12.22 17.19
N ILE A 42 -1.19 11.21 17.04
CA ILE A 42 -1.33 10.42 15.81
C ILE A 42 -1.68 11.29 14.60
N PHE A 43 -2.53 12.29 14.81
CA PHE A 43 -2.94 13.19 13.73
C PHE A 43 -1.78 14.01 13.18
N GLU A 44 -0.86 14.44 14.02
CA GLU A 44 0.33 15.18 13.61
C GLU A 44 1.25 14.30 12.77
N ILE A 45 1.51 13.08 13.23
CA ILE A 45 2.32 12.10 12.50
C ILE A 45 1.69 11.82 11.12
N THR A 46 0.39 11.54 11.08
CA THR A 46 -0.34 11.27 9.84
C THR A 46 -0.31 12.46 8.90
N PHE A 47 -0.48 13.68 9.42
CA PHE A 47 -0.41 14.90 8.64
C PHE A 47 0.94 15.06 7.95
N PHE A 48 2.04 14.91 8.68
CA PHE A 48 3.39 15.03 8.11
C PHE A 48 3.68 13.91 7.10
N ILE A 49 3.27 12.68 7.36
CA ILE A 49 3.40 11.58 6.38
C ILE A 49 2.67 11.93 5.08
N CYS A 50 1.44 12.40 5.17
CA CYS A 50 0.68 12.84 3.99
C CYS A 50 1.37 14.00 3.28
N LEU A 51 1.82 15.02 4.02
CA LEU A 51 2.48 16.18 3.46
C LEU A 51 3.75 15.81 2.69
N PHE A 52 4.64 15.02 3.30
CA PHE A 52 5.87 14.59 2.64
C PHE A 52 5.64 13.63 1.47
N SER A 53 4.54 12.88 1.47
CA SER A 53 4.14 12.01 0.35
C SER A 53 3.80 12.81 -0.92
N PHE A 54 3.46 14.09 -0.81
CA PHE A 54 3.23 14.96 -1.96
C PHE A 54 4.51 15.22 -2.78
N ILE A 55 5.68 15.24 -2.16
CA ILE A 55 6.94 15.55 -2.83
C ILE A 55 7.24 14.57 -3.98
N PRO A 56 7.28 13.24 -3.77
CA PRO A 56 7.54 12.31 -4.85
C PRO A 56 6.40 12.27 -5.88
N ILE A 57 5.16 12.55 -5.49
CA ILE A 57 4.04 12.64 -6.42
C ILE A 57 4.19 13.85 -7.34
N LEU A 58 4.52 15.03 -6.79
CA LEU A 58 4.73 16.24 -7.57
C LEU A 58 5.93 16.12 -8.51
N THR A 59 7.03 15.51 -8.05
CA THR A 59 8.22 15.30 -8.90
C THR A 59 7.92 14.35 -10.05
N THR A 60 7.21 13.26 -9.81
CA THR A 60 6.81 12.33 -10.90
C THR A 60 5.87 12.99 -11.90
N LEU A 61 4.93 13.81 -11.43
CA LEU A 61 4.03 14.57 -12.30
C LEU A 61 4.77 15.61 -13.14
N ALA A 62 5.72 16.32 -12.55
CA ALA A 62 6.55 17.30 -13.26
C ALA A 62 7.38 16.64 -14.37
N VAL A 63 7.93 15.44 -14.11
CA VAL A 63 8.73 14.69 -15.09
C VAL A 63 7.88 14.08 -16.20
N VAL A 64 6.73 13.51 -15.88
CA VAL A 64 5.86 12.82 -16.84
C VAL A 64 4.97 13.79 -17.64
N GLY A 65 4.75 15.01 -17.15
CA GLY A 65 4.04 16.09 -17.89
C GLY A 65 2.54 15.85 -18.13
N ASN A 66 1.93 14.86 -17.51
CA ASN A 66 0.55 14.42 -17.78
C ASN A 66 -0.48 15.02 -16.78
N TRP A 67 -0.47 16.33 -16.59
CA TRP A 67 -1.38 17.02 -15.66
C TRP A 67 -2.87 16.80 -15.97
N ASN A 68 -3.22 16.64 -17.24
CA ASN A 68 -4.62 16.43 -17.67
C ASN A 68 -5.20 15.08 -17.22
N LYS A 69 -4.35 14.12 -16.84
CA LYS A 69 -4.81 12.81 -16.34
C LYS A 69 -5.18 12.82 -14.86
N LEU A 70 -4.83 13.88 -14.12
CA LEU A 70 -5.19 14.04 -12.71
C LEU A 70 -6.67 14.33 -12.53
N VAL A 71 -7.26 15.07 -13.48
CA VAL A 71 -8.68 15.43 -13.44
C VAL A 71 -9.49 14.34 -14.13
N ASN A 72 -9.85 13.33 -13.38
CA ASN A 72 -10.74 12.26 -13.87
C ASN A 72 -12.20 12.61 -13.52
N ASN A 73 -13.15 12.22 -14.37
CA ASN A 73 -14.59 12.47 -14.18
C ASN A 73 -15.20 11.85 -12.90
N LYS A 74 -14.41 11.05 -12.14
CA LYS A 74 -14.86 10.37 -10.92
C LYS A 74 -14.20 10.91 -9.64
N ILE A 75 -14.15 12.23 -9.51
CA ILE A 75 -13.48 12.90 -8.37
C ILE A 75 -14.04 12.48 -7.01
N HIS A 76 -15.35 12.20 -6.91
CA HIS A 76 -15.97 11.75 -5.66
C HIS A 76 -15.38 10.42 -5.16
N ILE A 77 -15.10 9.47 -6.07
CA ILE A 77 -14.48 8.19 -5.72
C ILE A 77 -13.04 8.39 -5.25
N GLN A 78 -12.32 9.32 -5.86
CA GLN A 78 -10.96 9.66 -5.47
C GLN A 78 -10.91 10.27 -4.07
N ILE A 79 -11.83 11.19 -3.77
CA ILE A 79 -11.95 11.81 -2.44
C ILE A 79 -12.30 10.75 -1.39
N LEU A 80 -13.28 9.90 -1.65
CA LEU A 80 -13.67 8.82 -0.74
C LEU A 80 -12.48 7.88 -0.46
N ARG A 81 -11.74 7.50 -1.50
CA ARG A 81 -10.54 6.68 -1.36
C ARG A 81 -9.46 7.35 -0.52
N GLY A 82 -9.26 8.67 -0.71
CA GLY A 82 -8.31 9.46 0.08
C GLY A 82 -8.69 9.51 1.56
N ILE A 83 -9.96 9.76 1.87
CA ILE A 83 -10.47 9.77 3.25
C ILE A 83 -10.27 8.39 3.90
N LEU A 84 -10.66 7.31 3.23
CA LEU A 84 -10.48 5.96 3.74
C LEU A 84 -8.99 5.63 3.97
N ALA A 85 -8.10 6.05 3.06
CA ALA A 85 -6.66 5.84 3.22
C ALA A 85 -6.11 6.56 4.46
N ILE A 86 -6.54 7.79 4.73
CA ILE A 86 -6.13 8.55 5.92
C ILE A 86 -6.63 7.85 7.19
N ILE A 87 -7.88 7.41 7.21
CA ILE A 87 -8.46 6.70 8.36
C ILE A 87 -7.69 5.40 8.60
N CYS A 88 -7.50 4.57 7.59
CA CYS A 88 -6.74 3.31 7.71
C CYS A 88 -5.31 3.54 8.16
N GLY A 89 -4.61 4.52 7.58
CA GLY A 89 -3.25 4.89 7.97
C GLY A 89 -3.16 5.33 9.43
N SER A 90 -4.10 6.17 9.88
CA SER A 90 -4.16 6.62 11.28
C SER A 90 -4.40 5.47 12.25
N LEU A 91 -5.25 4.50 11.88
CA LEU A 91 -5.50 3.30 12.70
C LEU A 91 -4.26 2.41 12.80
N ILE A 92 -3.51 2.24 11.71
CA ILE A 92 -2.25 1.48 11.71
C ILE A 92 -1.21 2.17 12.62
N ILE A 93 -1.04 3.48 12.48
CA ILE A 93 -0.11 4.24 13.33
C ILE A 93 -0.54 4.17 14.80
N ASN A 94 -1.84 4.23 15.08
CA ASN A 94 -2.35 4.05 16.44
C ASN A 94 -2.02 2.67 17.00
N SER A 95 -2.12 1.62 16.17
CA SER A 95 -1.76 0.25 16.57
C SER A 95 -0.28 0.13 16.96
N PHE A 96 0.62 0.91 16.35
CA PHE A 96 2.04 0.95 16.73
C PHE A 96 2.27 1.41 18.17
N ARG A 97 1.32 2.13 18.77
CA ARG A 97 1.41 2.59 20.16
C ARG A 97 1.22 1.46 21.16
N TYR A 98 0.34 0.51 20.84
CA TYR A 98 -0.11 -0.51 21.78
C TYR A 98 0.44 -1.90 21.49
N HIS A 99 0.81 -2.20 20.25
CA HIS A 99 1.21 -3.52 19.79
C HIS A 99 2.63 -3.54 19.25
N ALA A 100 3.29 -4.68 19.35
CA ALA A 100 4.59 -4.88 18.73
C ALA A 100 4.45 -4.99 17.20
N LEU A 101 5.49 -4.59 16.45
CA LEU A 101 5.43 -4.64 14.98
C LEU A 101 5.21 -6.05 14.46
N PHE A 102 5.79 -7.05 15.11
CA PHE A 102 5.63 -8.45 14.71
C PHE A 102 4.19 -8.98 14.89
N GLU A 103 3.35 -8.32 15.68
CA GLU A 103 1.92 -8.64 15.82
C GLU A 103 1.09 -7.97 14.72
N ILE A 104 1.48 -6.78 14.30
CA ILE A 104 0.76 -5.98 13.33
C ILE A 104 1.01 -6.47 11.90
N TYR A 105 2.26 -6.82 11.57
CA TYR A 105 2.61 -7.20 10.21
C TYR A 105 1.89 -8.45 9.68
N PRO A 106 1.68 -9.53 10.46
CA PRO A 106 0.87 -10.66 10.00
C PRO A 106 -0.55 -10.25 9.60
N VAL A 107 -1.17 -9.30 10.34
CA VAL A 107 -2.50 -8.78 9.97
C VAL A 107 -2.45 -8.02 8.65
N LEU A 108 -1.41 -7.23 8.42
CA LEU A 108 -1.21 -6.54 7.14
C LEU A 108 -0.96 -7.52 5.99
N PHE A 109 -0.22 -8.58 6.23
CA PHE A 109 0.01 -9.63 5.23
C PHE A 109 -1.23 -10.47 4.92
N ALA A 110 -2.24 -10.48 5.79
CA ALA A 110 -3.53 -11.08 5.47
C ALA A 110 -4.31 -10.32 4.38
N THR A 111 -3.92 -9.07 4.07
CA THR A 111 -4.60 -8.23 3.06
C THR A 111 -4.72 -8.90 1.69
N PRO A 112 -3.70 -9.53 1.09
CA PRO A 112 -3.83 -10.23 -0.18
C PRO A 112 -4.83 -11.38 -0.14
N LEU A 113 -4.93 -12.09 1.00
CA LEU A 113 -5.87 -13.18 1.21
C LEU A 113 -7.31 -12.66 1.28
N ILE A 114 -7.54 -11.59 2.04
CA ILE A 114 -8.82 -10.91 2.13
C ILE A 114 -9.23 -10.36 0.74
N LEU A 115 -8.31 -9.72 0.02
CA LEU A 115 -8.56 -9.17 -1.30
C LEU A 115 -8.95 -10.27 -2.30
N THR A 116 -8.24 -11.40 -2.29
CA THR A 116 -8.53 -12.54 -3.17
C THR A 116 -9.90 -13.13 -2.87
N THR A 117 -10.26 -13.24 -1.60
CA THR A 117 -11.56 -13.71 -1.15
C THR A 117 -12.68 -12.75 -1.55
N LEU A 118 -12.50 -11.44 -1.32
CA LEU A 118 -13.47 -10.44 -1.75
C LEU A 118 -13.63 -10.40 -3.28
N SER A 119 -12.56 -10.50 -4.02
CA SER A 119 -12.59 -10.54 -5.49
C SER A 119 -13.43 -11.72 -6.00
N TYR A 120 -13.31 -12.87 -5.37
CA TYR A 120 -14.13 -14.03 -5.71
C TYR A 120 -15.62 -13.82 -5.39
N PHE A 121 -15.96 -13.33 -4.19
CA PHE A 121 -17.36 -13.21 -3.76
C PHE A 121 -18.06 -11.95 -4.32
N VAL A 122 -17.38 -10.79 -4.32
CA VAL A 122 -18.00 -9.50 -4.69
C VAL A 122 -17.91 -9.24 -6.18
N LEU A 123 -16.73 -9.44 -6.80
CA LEU A 123 -16.54 -9.22 -8.22
C LEU A 123 -16.91 -10.44 -9.06
N LYS A 124 -17.19 -11.60 -8.44
CA LYS A 124 -17.49 -12.88 -9.12
C LYS A 124 -16.40 -13.26 -10.14
N GLU A 125 -15.17 -12.87 -9.90
CA GLU A 125 -14.03 -13.22 -10.74
C GLU A 125 -13.60 -14.67 -10.50
N LYS A 126 -13.29 -15.39 -11.58
CA LYS A 126 -12.71 -16.73 -11.47
C LYS A 126 -11.24 -16.61 -11.02
N VAL A 127 -11.00 -16.77 -9.74
CA VAL A 127 -9.64 -16.77 -9.20
C VAL A 127 -9.00 -18.13 -9.47
N SER A 128 -7.86 -18.14 -10.16
CA SER A 128 -7.13 -19.38 -10.46
C SER A 128 -6.61 -20.03 -9.16
N ILE A 129 -6.64 -21.37 -9.12
CA ILE A 129 -6.09 -22.17 -8.02
C ILE A 129 -4.64 -21.79 -7.72
N LEU A 130 -3.85 -21.45 -8.76
CA LEU A 130 -2.48 -20.98 -8.60
C LEU A 130 -2.39 -19.71 -7.76
N ARG A 131 -3.34 -18.76 -7.88
CA ARG A 131 -3.36 -17.55 -7.06
C ARG A 131 -3.68 -17.86 -5.61
N TRP A 132 -4.61 -18.79 -5.36
CA TRP A 132 -4.91 -19.26 -4.01
C TRP A 132 -3.70 -19.91 -3.36
N SER A 133 -2.98 -20.78 -4.09
CA SER A 133 -1.79 -21.43 -3.53
C SER A 133 -0.66 -20.45 -3.21
N VAL A 134 -0.41 -19.47 -4.08
CA VAL A 134 0.62 -18.44 -3.83
C VAL A 134 0.27 -17.58 -2.60
N VAL A 135 -0.99 -17.22 -2.43
CA VAL A 135 -1.44 -16.42 -1.28
C VAL A 135 -1.34 -17.21 0.02
N LEU A 136 -1.70 -18.51 0.00
CA LEU A 136 -1.60 -19.38 1.17
C LEU A 136 -0.15 -19.70 1.57
N ILE A 137 0.75 -19.85 0.60
CA ILE A 137 2.17 -20.13 0.86
C ILE A 137 2.89 -18.84 1.34
N GLY A 138 2.41 -17.67 0.89
CA GLY A 138 2.99 -16.39 1.27
C GLY A 138 2.52 -15.83 2.62
N PHE A 139 1.49 -16.44 3.22
CA PHE A 139 0.96 -16.14 4.55
C PHE A 139 1.52 -17.11 5.59
#